data_163a5e97564d0e11de045160a1e887a6
#
_entry.id   163a5e97564d0e11de045160a1e887a6
#
_cell.length_a   1.000
_cell.length_b   1.000
_cell.length_c   1.000
_cell.angle_alpha   90.00
_cell.angle_beta   90.00
_cell.angle_gamma   90.00
#
_symmetry.space_group_name_H-M   'P 1'
#
loop_
_entity.id
_entity.type
_entity.pdbx_description
1 polymer ?
#
loop_
_entity_poly.entity_id
_entity_poly.type
_entity_poly.pdbx_seq_one_letter_code
_entity_poly.pdbx_strand_id
1 'polypeptide(L)'
;MATLTAGRRPASRRRPDRGRRREVVAGYLFSLPFLALFLVFTIGPVLASFLMSFTDLRSSDVRSPLAVSPVGLDNYSKLLSDETFHKAAFNTAYFVVIGVPLTMCLALAVAVGLNTGITRLRTVFRVGYYLPVVTSIVAVAVVWRFLLEPNSGVVNTLLGYVGIDGPSWLKSETFAMPSLIVMSAWRNLGALVVIFLAGLQIVPREMHEAAAIDGAGAWGRFRHITLPMMRPTLLFGAVVTMIGYLQFFEEPFVMTQGGPLNSTLSAAYYTYKQFGFGNYSYASAMAYALFVVIALVTAVQFKLFGSKD
;
A
#
# COMPACT_ATOMS: atom_id res chain seq x y z
N MET A 1 -34.28 -51.53 -45.17
CA MET A 1 -33.74 -51.76 -43.84
C MET A 1 -32.23 -51.93 -43.97
N ALA A 2 -31.47 -50.85 -43.85
CA ALA A 2 -30.00 -50.90 -43.95
C ALA A 2 -29.45 -50.14 -42.73
N THR A 3 -28.86 -50.88 -41.81
CA THR A 3 -28.24 -50.44 -40.55
C THR A 3 -26.85 -49.89 -40.84
N LEU A 4 -26.68 -48.59 -40.69
CA LEU A 4 -25.37 -47.92 -40.74
C LEU A 4 -24.65 -48.09 -39.40
N THR A 5 -23.64 -48.94 -39.40
CA THR A 5 -22.69 -49.11 -38.28
C THR A 5 -21.74 -47.93 -38.24
N ALA A 6 -21.87 -47.07 -37.24
CA ALA A 6 -20.94 -45.94 -36.95
C ALA A 6 -19.59 -46.49 -36.47
N GLY A 7 -18.57 -46.46 -37.33
CA GLY A 7 -17.20 -46.80 -36.97
C GLY A 7 -16.60 -45.85 -35.95
N ARG A 8 -16.29 -46.34 -34.74
CA ARG A 8 -15.49 -45.62 -33.74
C ARG A 8 -14.09 -45.38 -34.29
N ARG A 9 -13.74 -44.10 -34.56
CA ARG A 9 -12.35 -43.72 -34.86
C ARG A 9 -11.49 -43.97 -33.62
N PRO A 10 -10.33 -44.65 -33.75
CA PRO A 10 -9.42 -44.82 -32.61
C PRO A 10 -8.85 -43.49 -32.17
N ALA A 11 -8.87 -43.26 -30.85
CA ALA A 11 -8.24 -42.09 -30.23
C ALA A 11 -6.72 -42.07 -30.56
N SER A 12 -6.29 -41.09 -31.37
CA SER A 12 -4.88 -40.93 -31.69
C SER A 12 -4.11 -40.62 -30.40
N ARG A 13 -3.26 -41.54 -29.93
CA ARG A 13 -2.26 -41.26 -28.90
C ARG A 13 -1.36 -40.15 -29.40
N ARG A 14 -1.58 -38.89 -28.90
CA ARG A 14 -0.70 -37.75 -29.14
C ARG A 14 0.69 -38.12 -28.62
N ARG A 15 1.62 -38.40 -29.53
CA ARG A 15 3.04 -38.51 -29.22
C ARG A 15 3.48 -37.22 -28.52
N PRO A 16 4.32 -37.26 -27.45
CA PRO A 16 4.82 -36.06 -26.82
C PRO A 16 5.59 -35.24 -27.83
N ASP A 17 5.03 -34.09 -28.15
CA ASP A 17 5.51 -33.21 -29.20
C ASP A 17 6.91 -32.70 -28.83
N ARG A 18 7.93 -33.13 -29.54
CA ARG A 18 9.33 -32.66 -29.35
C ARG A 18 9.45 -31.13 -29.47
N GLY A 19 8.57 -30.50 -30.24
CA GLY A 19 8.46 -29.03 -30.33
C GLY A 19 8.11 -28.39 -28.99
N ARG A 20 7.10 -28.91 -28.32
CA ARG A 20 6.64 -28.40 -27.00
C ARG A 20 7.72 -28.48 -25.91
N ARG A 21 8.55 -29.52 -25.93
CA ARG A 21 9.69 -29.61 -25.00
C ARG A 21 10.75 -28.56 -25.28
N ARG A 22 11.06 -28.28 -26.55
CA ARG A 22 12.02 -27.22 -26.94
C ARG A 22 11.51 -25.83 -26.56
N GLU A 23 10.23 -25.55 -26.75
CA GLU A 23 9.60 -24.30 -26.34
C GLU A 23 9.65 -24.11 -24.80
N VAL A 24 9.35 -25.16 -24.03
CA VAL A 24 9.43 -25.12 -22.57
C VAL A 24 10.86 -24.90 -22.11
N VAL A 25 11.83 -25.61 -22.66
CA VAL A 25 13.26 -25.42 -22.32
C VAL A 25 13.73 -24.03 -22.70
N ALA A 26 13.35 -23.52 -23.89
CA ALA A 26 13.68 -22.15 -24.28
C ALA A 26 13.06 -21.12 -23.29
N GLY A 27 11.80 -21.33 -22.88
CA GLY A 27 11.13 -20.48 -21.88
C GLY A 27 11.90 -20.41 -20.57
N TYR A 28 12.32 -21.57 -20.02
CA TYR A 28 13.14 -21.61 -18.81
C TYR A 28 14.50 -20.97 -19.00
N LEU A 29 15.16 -21.17 -20.15
CA LEU A 29 16.48 -20.60 -20.44
C LEU A 29 16.42 -19.06 -20.50
N PHE A 30 15.36 -18.50 -21.13
CA PHE A 30 15.16 -17.06 -21.16
C PHE A 30 14.78 -16.47 -19.79
N SER A 31 14.11 -17.23 -18.93
CA SER A 31 13.77 -16.80 -17.57
C SER A 31 14.93 -16.94 -16.58
N LEU A 32 15.91 -17.76 -16.88
CA LEU A 32 17.00 -18.12 -15.97
C LEU A 32 17.82 -16.93 -15.48
N PRO A 33 18.22 -15.93 -16.31
CA PRO A 33 18.94 -14.75 -15.85
C PRO A 33 18.15 -13.94 -14.81
N PHE A 34 16.84 -13.73 -15.06
CA PHE A 34 15.97 -13.06 -14.10
C PHE A 34 15.83 -13.87 -12.79
N LEU A 35 15.58 -15.18 -12.90
CA LEU A 35 15.44 -16.05 -11.73
C LEU A 35 16.70 -16.09 -10.89
N ALA A 36 17.88 -16.15 -11.52
CA ALA A 36 19.17 -16.15 -10.83
C ALA A 36 19.37 -14.84 -10.04
N LEU A 37 19.13 -13.69 -10.67
CA LEU A 37 19.20 -12.38 -10.00
C LEU A 37 18.18 -12.27 -8.88
N PHE A 38 16.95 -12.71 -9.10
CA PHE A 38 15.89 -12.69 -8.10
C PHE A 38 16.22 -13.56 -6.88
N LEU A 39 16.74 -14.77 -7.11
CA LEU A 39 17.15 -15.66 -6.02
C LEU A 39 18.32 -15.07 -5.20
N VAL A 40 19.33 -14.52 -5.87
CA VAL A 40 20.53 -13.99 -5.20
C VAL A 40 20.23 -12.67 -4.48
N PHE A 41 19.54 -11.73 -5.13
CA PHE A 41 19.38 -10.36 -4.63
C PHE A 41 18.05 -10.08 -3.93
N THR A 42 17.06 -10.99 -4.02
CA THR A 42 15.78 -10.84 -3.32
C THR A 42 15.58 -11.96 -2.32
N ILE A 43 15.51 -13.19 -2.77
CA ILE A 43 15.21 -14.34 -1.87
C ILE A 43 16.35 -14.57 -0.88
N GLY A 44 17.61 -14.50 -1.34
CA GLY A 44 18.79 -14.69 -0.48
C GLY A 44 18.78 -13.74 0.73
N PRO A 45 18.77 -12.41 0.55
CA PRO A 45 18.68 -11.45 1.66
C PRO A 45 17.44 -11.59 2.53
N VAL A 46 16.28 -11.90 1.94
CA VAL A 46 15.05 -12.15 2.72
C VAL A 46 15.24 -13.36 3.63
N LEU A 47 15.74 -14.48 3.14
CA LEU A 47 15.99 -15.66 3.98
C LEU A 47 17.09 -15.39 5.01
N ALA A 48 18.15 -14.68 4.62
CA ALA A 48 19.23 -14.31 5.55
C ALA A 48 18.68 -13.45 6.70
N SER A 49 17.91 -12.39 6.41
CA SER A 49 17.31 -11.54 7.44
C SER A 49 16.31 -12.30 8.31
N PHE A 50 15.59 -13.28 7.73
CA PHE A 50 14.73 -14.16 8.51
C PHE A 50 15.51 -14.99 9.53
N LEU A 51 16.59 -15.63 9.10
CA LEU A 51 17.46 -16.38 10.00
C LEU A 51 18.12 -15.48 11.05
N MET A 52 18.56 -14.27 10.65
CA MET A 52 19.13 -13.28 11.56
C MET A 52 18.14 -12.87 12.66
N SER A 53 16.84 -12.86 12.42
CA SER A 53 15.84 -12.50 13.44
C SER A 53 15.84 -13.43 14.66
N PHE A 54 16.41 -14.63 14.55
CA PHE A 54 16.56 -15.63 15.61
C PHE A 54 17.95 -15.65 16.25
N THR A 55 18.79 -14.66 15.95
CA THR A 55 20.17 -14.56 16.46
C THR A 55 20.36 -13.28 17.25
N ASP A 56 21.54 -13.07 17.82
CA ASP A 56 21.94 -11.86 18.55
C ASP A 56 22.86 -10.92 17.71
N LEU A 57 22.84 -11.05 16.38
CA LEU A 57 23.72 -10.30 15.48
C LEU A 57 23.58 -8.78 15.66
N ARG A 58 24.71 -8.14 15.94
CA ARG A 58 24.86 -6.68 16.08
C ARG A 58 25.96 -6.14 15.17
N SER A 59 26.08 -4.83 15.10
CA SER A 59 27.13 -4.16 14.32
C SER A 59 28.55 -4.55 14.74
N SER A 60 28.77 -4.91 16.02
CA SER A 60 30.05 -5.46 16.51
C SER A 60 30.47 -6.76 15.82
N ASP A 61 29.49 -7.55 15.40
CA ASP A 61 29.68 -8.94 14.93
C ASP A 61 29.82 -9.04 13.42
N VAL A 62 29.73 -7.91 12.70
CA VAL A 62 29.81 -7.86 11.22
C VAL A 62 31.14 -8.41 10.69
N ARG A 63 32.22 -8.34 11.50
CA ARG A 63 33.53 -8.93 11.12
C ARG A 63 33.57 -10.46 11.25
N SER A 64 32.64 -11.06 12.00
CA SER A 64 32.55 -12.50 12.23
C SER A 64 31.09 -12.96 12.22
N PRO A 65 30.35 -12.82 11.12
CA PRO A 65 28.89 -13.02 11.07
C PRO A 65 28.47 -14.47 11.31
N LEU A 66 29.41 -15.41 11.30
CA LEU A 66 29.18 -16.82 11.63
C LEU A 66 29.39 -17.14 13.13
N ALA A 67 29.89 -16.20 13.93
CA ALA A 67 30.14 -16.36 15.37
C ALA A 67 28.97 -15.84 16.22
N VAL A 68 27.81 -15.55 15.61
CA VAL A 68 26.60 -15.11 16.31
C VAL A 68 25.88 -16.30 16.99
N SER A 69 25.33 -16.04 18.17
CA SER A 69 24.60 -17.05 18.93
C SER A 69 23.12 -17.10 18.53
N PRO A 70 22.52 -18.28 18.40
CA PRO A 70 21.09 -18.40 18.24
C PRO A 70 20.38 -18.07 19.55
N VAL A 71 19.47 -17.10 19.55
CA VAL A 71 18.65 -16.69 20.71
C VAL A 71 17.19 -17.13 20.61
N GLY A 72 16.84 -17.90 19.60
CA GLY A 72 15.48 -18.38 19.40
C GLY A 72 14.48 -17.22 19.25
N LEU A 73 13.46 -17.15 20.11
CA LEU A 73 12.39 -16.16 20.04
C LEU A 73 12.63 -14.91 20.92
N ASP A 74 13.81 -14.71 21.49
CA ASP A 74 14.06 -13.61 22.43
C ASP A 74 13.84 -12.23 21.80
N ASN A 75 14.22 -12.05 20.53
CA ASN A 75 13.96 -10.80 19.81
C ASN A 75 12.44 -10.53 19.67
N TYR A 76 11.64 -11.56 19.46
CA TYR A 76 10.18 -11.45 19.39
C TYR A 76 9.55 -11.22 20.75
N SER A 77 10.06 -11.87 21.83
CA SER A 77 9.61 -11.61 23.20
C SER A 77 9.92 -10.18 23.63
N LYS A 78 11.09 -9.66 23.24
CA LYS A 78 11.47 -8.26 23.44
C LYS A 78 10.53 -7.28 22.77
N LEU A 79 10.01 -7.58 21.56
CA LEU A 79 9.00 -6.76 20.88
C LEU A 79 7.74 -6.57 21.73
N LEU A 80 7.33 -7.62 22.45
CA LEU A 80 6.13 -7.58 23.29
C LEU A 80 6.32 -6.75 24.58
N SER A 81 7.55 -6.42 24.95
CA SER A 81 7.88 -5.59 26.11
C SER A 81 8.43 -4.20 25.76
N ASP A 82 8.68 -3.92 24.48
CA ASP A 82 9.23 -2.64 24.01
C ASP A 82 8.12 -1.58 23.90
N GLU A 83 8.04 -0.69 24.88
CA GLU A 83 7.07 0.42 24.90
C GLU A 83 7.17 1.33 23.67
N THR A 84 8.40 1.54 23.16
CA THR A 84 8.61 2.36 21.96
C THR A 84 8.04 1.68 20.72
N PHE A 85 8.20 0.36 20.63
CA PHE A 85 7.60 -0.42 19.55
C PHE A 85 6.07 -0.40 19.63
N HIS A 86 5.49 -0.56 20.83
CA HIS A 86 4.04 -0.46 21.02
C HIS A 86 3.50 0.90 20.59
N LYS A 87 4.18 2.00 20.96
CA LYS A 87 3.81 3.35 20.52
C LYS A 87 3.92 3.49 18.99
N ALA A 88 4.99 2.97 18.39
CA ALA A 88 5.18 2.98 16.94
C ALA A 88 4.12 2.13 16.20
N ALA A 89 3.76 0.98 16.73
CA ALA A 89 2.69 0.14 16.20
C ALA A 89 1.32 0.82 16.30
N PHE A 90 1.00 1.45 17.44
CA PHE A 90 -0.21 2.25 17.61
C PHE A 90 -0.29 3.41 16.62
N ASN A 91 0.80 4.16 16.46
CA ASN A 91 0.90 5.24 15.49
C ASN A 91 0.67 4.76 14.05
N THR A 92 1.23 3.59 13.71
CA THR A 92 1.02 2.97 12.40
C THR A 92 -0.44 2.56 12.22
N ALA A 93 -1.06 1.95 13.21
CA ALA A 93 -2.48 1.59 13.17
C ALA A 93 -3.37 2.84 13.04
N TYR A 94 -3.10 3.90 13.81
CA TYR A 94 -3.81 5.18 13.72
C TYR A 94 -3.71 5.79 12.31
N PHE A 95 -2.49 5.84 11.74
CA PHE A 95 -2.25 6.34 10.39
C PHE A 95 -3.05 5.56 9.35
N VAL A 96 -3.08 4.25 9.46
CA VAL A 96 -3.81 3.35 8.55
C VAL A 96 -5.32 3.51 8.69
N VAL A 97 -5.84 3.44 9.92
CA VAL A 97 -7.29 3.45 10.18
C VAL A 97 -7.94 4.77 9.72
N ILE A 98 -7.23 5.88 9.84
CA ILE A 98 -7.73 7.18 9.40
C ILE A 98 -7.34 7.46 7.94
N GLY A 99 -6.09 7.22 7.58
CA GLY A 99 -5.53 7.59 6.28
C GLY A 99 -6.10 6.79 5.13
N VAL A 100 -6.29 5.46 5.28
CA VAL A 100 -6.83 4.62 4.20
C VAL A 100 -8.26 5.03 3.82
N PRO A 101 -9.22 5.10 4.75
CA PRO A 101 -10.57 5.56 4.42
C PRO A 101 -10.60 6.98 3.85
N LEU A 102 -9.83 7.90 4.42
CA LEU A 102 -9.73 9.28 3.92
C LEU A 102 -9.28 9.31 2.46
N THR A 103 -8.17 8.64 2.15
CA THR A 103 -7.62 8.61 0.79
C THR A 103 -8.59 7.96 -0.19
N MET A 104 -9.19 6.84 0.18
CA MET A 104 -10.16 6.14 -0.65
C MET A 104 -11.43 6.96 -0.90
N CYS A 105 -11.98 7.60 0.13
CA CYS A 105 -13.18 8.44 -0.01
C CYS A 105 -12.90 9.65 -0.91
N LEU A 106 -11.77 10.34 -0.72
CA LEU A 106 -11.37 11.45 -1.56
C LEU A 106 -11.15 11.01 -3.01
N ALA A 107 -10.43 9.91 -3.23
CA ALA A 107 -10.17 9.38 -4.56
C ALA A 107 -11.45 8.96 -5.27
N LEU A 108 -12.38 8.30 -4.55
CA LEU A 108 -13.67 7.91 -5.12
C LEU A 108 -14.53 9.12 -5.47
N ALA A 109 -14.59 10.14 -4.60
CA ALA A 109 -15.30 11.37 -4.85
C ALA A 109 -14.79 12.09 -6.11
N VAL A 110 -13.46 12.21 -6.24
CA VAL A 110 -12.81 12.79 -7.43
C VAL A 110 -13.07 11.95 -8.67
N ALA A 111 -12.94 10.62 -8.59
CA ALA A 111 -13.20 9.72 -9.71
C ALA A 111 -14.64 9.82 -10.22
N VAL A 112 -15.64 9.83 -9.32
CA VAL A 112 -17.05 9.99 -9.68
C VAL A 112 -17.29 11.36 -10.31
N GLY A 113 -16.77 12.45 -9.73
CA GLY A 113 -16.89 13.80 -10.29
C GLY A 113 -16.32 13.91 -11.71
N LEU A 114 -15.17 13.27 -11.96
CA LEU A 114 -14.55 13.24 -13.30
C LEU A 114 -15.28 12.34 -14.31
N ASN A 115 -15.91 11.29 -13.81
CA ASN A 115 -16.68 10.38 -14.67
C ASN A 115 -17.97 11.02 -15.18
N THR A 116 -18.61 11.86 -14.34
CA THR A 116 -19.95 12.41 -14.61
C THR A 116 -19.96 13.81 -15.24
N GLY A 117 -18.97 14.67 -14.99
CA GLY A 117 -19.14 16.10 -15.22
C GLY A 117 -18.10 16.81 -16.09
N ILE A 118 -16.84 16.46 -16.02
CA ILE A 118 -15.76 17.30 -16.57
C ILE A 118 -15.21 16.72 -17.89
N THR A 119 -15.85 17.07 -19.02
CA THR A 119 -15.40 16.57 -20.32
C THR A 119 -14.24 17.38 -20.93
N ARG A 120 -14.26 18.71 -20.82
CA ARG A 120 -13.29 19.59 -21.48
C ARG A 120 -11.91 19.70 -20.82
N LEU A 121 -11.80 19.50 -19.49
CA LEU A 121 -10.56 19.67 -18.73
C LEU A 121 -10.04 18.35 -18.12
N ARG A 122 -10.53 17.19 -18.56
CA ARG A 122 -10.15 15.88 -17.99
C ARG A 122 -8.63 15.67 -17.97
N THR A 123 -7.94 16.07 -19.04
CA THR A 123 -6.48 15.89 -19.13
C THR A 123 -5.76 16.78 -18.12
N VAL A 124 -6.17 18.03 -17.95
CA VAL A 124 -5.57 18.98 -17.00
C VAL A 124 -5.76 18.46 -15.57
N PHE A 125 -6.96 18.06 -15.23
CA PHE A 125 -7.24 17.48 -13.90
C PHE A 125 -6.46 16.18 -13.66
N ARG A 126 -6.37 15.27 -14.65
CA ARG A 126 -5.56 14.05 -14.56
C ARG A 126 -4.09 14.37 -14.28
N VAL A 127 -3.51 15.31 -15.00
CA VAL A 127 -2.13 15.73 -14.77
C VAL A 127 -2.00 16.36 -13.36
N GLY A 128 -2.92 17.23 -12.96
CA GLY A 128 -2.86 17.94 -11.69
C GLY A 128 -2.84 17.04 -10.46
N TYR A 129 -3.72 16.04 -10.37
CA TYR A 129 -3.72 15.15 -9.20
C TYR A 129 -2.82 13.91 -9.36
N TYR A 130 -2.31 13.62 -10.57
CA TYR A 130 -1.31 12.57 -10.75
C TYR A 130 0.12 13.07 -10.54
N LEU A 131 0.37 14.37 -10.70
CA LEU A 131 1.69 15.00 -10.53
C LEU A 131 2.32 14.70 -9.16
N PRO A 132 1.59 14.76 -8.02
CA PRO A 132 2.16 14.41 -6.72
C PRO A 132 2.64 12.96 -6.61
N VAL A 133 2.01 12.04 -7.32
CA VAL A 133 2.36 10.60 -7.30
C VAL A 133 3.73 10.34 -7.92
N VAL A 134 4.04 11.04 -9.01
CA VAL A 134 5.33 10.87 -9.74
C VAL A 134 6.45 11.72 -9.16
N THR A 135 6.12 12.66 -8.27
CA THR A 135 7.13 13.51 -7.62
C THR A 135 7.79 12.77 -6.45
N SER A 136 9.09 13.04 -6.23
CA SER A 136 9.80 12.48 -5.08
C SER A 136 9.07 12.82 -3.77
N ILE A 137 8.80 11.81 -2.95
CA ILE A 137 8.14 12.00 -1.65
C ILE A 137 8.97 12.91 -0.73
N VAL A 138 10.30 12.85 -0.80
CA VAL A 138 11.19 13.71 -0.02
C VAL A 138 10.98 15.18 -0.42
N ALA A 139 10.91 15.48 -1.72
CA ALA A 139 10.65 16.83 -2.21
C ALA A 139 9.26 17.32 -1.77
N VAL A 140 8.24 16.49 -1.91
CA VAL A 140 6.87 16.78 -1.44
C VAL A 140 6.86 17.07 0.06
N ALA A 141 7.49 16.21 0.86
CA ALA A 141 7.53 16.35 2.32
C ALA A 141 8.24 17.64 2.76
N VAL A 142 9.31 18.04 2.07
CA VAL A 142 9.99 19.32 2.33
C VAL A 142 9.08 20.50 2.01
N VAL A 143 8.38 20.48 0.87
CA VAL A 143 7.40 21.54 0.54
C VAL A 143 6.31 21.63 1.60
N TRP A 144 5.76 20.49 2.04
CA TRP A 144 4.73 20.48 3.09
C TRP A 144 5.25 20.98 4.44
N ARG A 145 6.53 20.76 4.79
CA ARG A 145 7.14 21.36 5.99
C ARG A 145 7.11 22.89 5.92
N PHE A 146 7.40 23.51 4.76
CA PHE A 146 7.30 24.95 4.59
C PHE A 146 5.84 25.42 4.62
N LEU A 147 4.91 24.71 4.00
CA LEU A 147 3.49 25.06 4.03
C LEU A 147 2.91 25.06 5.44
N LEU A 148 3.37 24.12 6.29
CA LEU A 148 2.91 23.90 7.66
C LEU A 148 3.80 24.59 8.72
N GLU A 149 4.75 25.46 8.31
CA GLU A 149 5.58 26.21 9.27
C GLU A 149 4.68 27.16 10.09
N PRO A 150 4.79 27.15 11.45
CA PRO A 150 3.86 27.88 12.31
C PRO A 150 3.82 29.40 12.07
N ASN A 151 4.98 30.04 11.85
CA ASN A 151 5.09 31.49 11.80
C ASN A 151 4.96 32.08 10.40
N SER A 152 5.47 31.38 9.37
CA SER A 152 5.56 31.88 7.99
C SER A 152 4.92 30.95 6.97
N GLY A 153 4.29 29.84 7.42
CA GLY A 153 3.66 28.87 6.56
C GLY A 153 2.37 29.39 5.94
N VAL A 154 2.14 29.02 4.68
CA VAL A 154 0.96 29.44 3.91
C VAL A 154 -0.34 29.04 4.62
N VAL A 155 -0.39 27.86 5.26
CA VAL A 155 -1.61 27.38 5.93
C VAL A 155 -1.99 28.30 7.10
N ASN A 156 -1.05 28.65 7.99
CA ASN A 156 -1.33 29.54 9.11
C ASN A 156 -1.59 30.97 8.65
N THR A 157 -0.93 31.45 7.59
CA THR A 157 -1.22 32.73 6.98
C THR A 157 -2.67 32.81 6.49
N LEU A 158 -3.15 31.79 5.79
CA LEU A 158 -4.54 31.73 5.33
C LEU A 158 -5.54 31.63 6.48
N LEU A 159 -5.24 30.86 7.54
CA LEU A 159 -6.06 30.78 8.74
C LEU A 159 -6.14 32.16 9.45
N GLY A 160 -5.02 32.90 9.51
CA GLY A 160 -4.97 34.21 10.08
C GLY A 160 -5.88 35.24 9.37
N TYR A 161 -6.08 35.11 8.05
CA TYR A 161 -7.03 36.02 7.33
C TYR A 161 -8.48 35.80 7.75
N VAL A 162 -8.83 34.65 8.31
CA VAL A 162 -10.18 34.38 8.86
C VAL A 162 -10.21 34.43 10.39
N GLY A 163 -9.14 35.00 11.01
CA GLY A 163 -9.06 35.19 12.45
C GLY A 163 -8.78 33.93 13.28
N ILE A 164 -8.23 32.88 12.66
CA ILE A 164 -7.90 31.62 13.35
C ILE A 164 -6.38 31.55 13.54
N ASP A 165 -5.94 31.45 14.80
CA ASP A 165 -4.54 31.18 15.12
C ASP A 165 -4.23 29.70 14.84
N GLY A 166 -3.45 29.45 13.78
CA GLY A 166 -3.09 28.10 13.37
C GLY A 166 -2.10 27.46 14.36
N PRO A 167 -2.23 26.14 14.61
CA PRO A 167 -1.35 25.44 15.53
C PRO A 167 0.05 25.21 14.95
N SER A 168 0.96 24.76 15.81
CA SER A 168 2.27 24.22 15.37
C SER A 168 2.09 22.81 14.81
N TRP A 169 1.64 22.71 13.56
CA TRP A 169 1.22 21.47 12.90
C TRP A 169 2.16 20.28 13.13
N LEU A 170 3.46 20.43 12.88
CA LEU A 170 4.43 19.34 12.96
C LEU A 170 5.14 19.23 14.31
N LYS A 171 4.98 20.22 15.19
CA LYS A 171 5.60 20.26 16.53
C LYS A 171 4.61 19.95 17.66
N SER A 172 3.35 19.72 17.35
CA SER A 172 2.31 19.33 18.30
C SER A 172 2.06 17.82 18.23
N GLU A 173 2.00 17.15 19.37
CA GLU A 173 1.67 15.72 19.45
C GLU A 173 0.29 15.41 18.86
N THR A 174 -0.66 16.34 19.00
CA THR A 174 -2.02 16.18 18.50
C THR A 174 -2.12 16.36 16.99
N PHE A 175 -1.41 17.35 16.41
CA PHE A 175 -1.56 17.71 15.01
C PHE A 175 -0.53 17.09 14.08
N ALA A 176 0.61 16.58 14.60
CA ALA A 176 1.66 16.06 13.73
C ALA A 176 1.20 14.84 12.92
N MET A 177 0.58 13.85 13.53
CA MET A 177 0.09 12.66 12.82
C MET A 177 -1.04 12.99 11.84
N PRO A 178 -2.09 13.76 12.16
CA PRO A 178 -3.07 14.24 11.20
C PRO A 178 -2.46 14.97 10.00
N SER A 179 -1.43 15.79 10.21
CA SER A 179 -0.74 16.50 9.13
C SER A 179 -0.05 15.55 8.16
N LEU A 180 0.61 14.49 8.68
CA LEU A 180 1.19 13.44 7.84
C LEU A 180 0.11 12.68 7.07
N ILE A 181 -1.03 12.36 7.69
CA ILE A 181 -2.15 11.67 7.04
C ILE A 181 -2.70 12.50 5.88
N VAL A 182 -2.92 13.80 6.07
CA VAL A 182 -3.44 14.71 5.03
C VAL A 182 -2.47 14.80 3.86
N MET A 183 -1.18 14.96 4.12
CA MET A 183 -0.14 14.99 3.09
C MET A 183 -0.11 13.67 2.30
N SER A 184 -0.11 12.54 2.97
CA SER A 184 -0.08 11.22 2.34
C SER A 184 -1.35 10.94 1.55
N ALA A 185 -2.53 11.33 2.06
CA ALA A 185 -3.79 11.20 1.36
C ALA A 185 -3.79 12.02 0.06
N TRP A 186 -3.35 13.28 0.12
CA TRP A 186 -3.22 14.15 -1.06
C TRP A 186 -2.25 13.55 -2.09
N ARG A 187 -1.09 13.07 -1.65
CA ARG A 187 -0.07 12.49 -2.54
C ARG A 187 -0.56 11.22 -3.23
N ASN A 188 -1.19 10.31 -2.49
CA ASN A 188 -1.61 9.02 -3.02
C ASN A 188 -2.97 9.05 -3.75
N LEU A 189 -3.71 10.14 -3.63
CA LEU A 189 -5.04 10.33 -4.24
C LEU A 189 -5.02 10.03 -5.74
N GLY A 190 -4.03 10.53 -6.47
CA GLY A 190 -3.97 10.42 -7.93
C GLY A 190 -3.92 8.98 -8.45
N ALA A 191 -3.14 8.12 -7.80
CA ALA A 191 -3.05 6.70 -8.19
C ALA A 191 -4.40 5.99 -8.01
N LEU A 192 -5.06 6.22 -6.87
CA LEU A 192 -6.38 5.63 -6.61
C LEU A 192 -7.48 6.19 -7.53
N VAL A 193 -7.44 7.47 -7.88
CA VAL A 193 -8.38 8.08 -8.83
C VAL A 193 -8.31 7.36 -10.18
N VAL A 194 -7.12 7.02 -10.68
CA VAL A 194 -6.96 6.27 -11.93
C VAL A 194 -7.58 4.88 -11.82
N ILE A 195 -7.30 4.17 -10.73
CA ILE A 195 -7.86 2.84 -10.47
C ILE A 195 -9.40 2.90 -10.39
N PHE A 196 -9.95 3.86 -9.66
CA PHE A 196 -11.40 3.99 -9.50
C PHE A 196 -12.10 4.47 -10.77
N LEU A 197 -11.46 5.33 -11.58
CA LEU A 197 -11.98 5.70 -12.90
C LEU A 197 -12.07 4.48 -13.82
N ALA A 198 -11.06 3.61 -13.82
CA ALA A 198 -11.12 2.37 -14.59
C ALA A 198 -12.27 1.46 -14.10
N GLY A 199 -12.45 1.34 -12.79
CA GLY A 199 -13.57 0.60 -12.20
C GLY A 199 -14.94 1.17 -12.56
N LEU A 200 -15.08 2.49 -12.55
CA LEU A 200 -16.34 3.16 -12.95
C LEU A 200 -16.70 2.93 -14.43
N GLN A 201 -15.71 2.75 -15.31
CA GLN A 201 -15.95 2.49 -16.73
C GLN A 201 -16.43 1.06 -17.01
N ILE A 202 -16.27 0.12 -16.08
CA ILE A 202 -16.76 -1.26 -16.20
C ILE A 202 -18.27 -1.33 -15.93
N VAL A 203 -18.85 -0.35 -15.21
CA VAL A 203 -20.28 -0.34 -14.88
C VAL A 203 -21.10 -0.08 -16.14
N PRO A 204 -21.99 -1.00 -16.60
CA PRO A 204 -22.78 -0.83 -17.80
C PRO A 204 -23.75 0.36 -17.70
N ARG A 205 -23.84 1.14 -18.77
CA ARG A 205 -24.74 2.31 -18.82
C ARG A 205 -26.21 1.89 -18.74
N GLU A 206 -26.54 0.76 -19.34
CA GLU A 206 -27.90 0.20 -19.37
C GLU A 206 -28.49 0.01 -17.96
N MET A 207 -27.67 -0.35 -17.00
CA MET A 207 -28.13 -0.47 -15.59
C MET A 207 -28.50 0.88 -14.98
N HIS A 208 -27.74 1.93 -15.32
CA HIS A 208 -28.06 3.29 -14.86
C HIS A 208 -29.30 3.86 -15.55
N GLU A 209 -29.52 3.53 -16.83
CA GLU A 209 -30.67 3.94 -17.61
C GLU A 209 -31.94 3.23 -17.12
N ALA A 210 -31.89 1.92 -16.93
CA ALA A 210 -33.01 1.15 -16.37
C ALA A 210 -33.43 1.67 -14.99
N ALA A 211 -32.49 1.87 -14.08
CA ALA A 211 -32.76 2.42 -12.78
C ALA A 211 -33.32 3.88 -12.81
N ALA A 212 -32.93 4.64 -13.82
CA ALA A 212 -33.50 5.99 -14.01
C ALA A 212 -34.96 5.94 -14.44
N ILE A 213 -35.32 4.96 -15.32
CA ILE A 213 -36.72 4.71 -15.71
C ILE A 213 -37.56 4.29 -14.47
N ASP A 214 -36.98 3.48 -13.57
CA ASP A 214 -37.60 3.07 -12.31
C ASP A 214 -37.65 4.21 -11.24
N GLY A 215 -37.23 5.44 -11.61
CA GLY A 215 -37.27 6.61 -10.75
C GLY A 215 -36.12 6.73 -9.73
N ALA A 216 -35.07 5.92 -9.85
CA ALA A 216 -33.92 6.02 -8.95
C ALA A 216 -33.10 7.31 -9.18
N GLY A 217 -32.99 8.14 -8.16
CA GLY A 217 -32.14 9.33 -8.17
C GLY A 217 -30.64 9.01 -8.24
N ALA A 218 -29.78 10.03 -8.45
CA ALA A 218 -28.33 9.87 -8.62
C ALA A 218 -27.67 9.14 -7.43
N TRP A 219 -28.05 9.46 -6.19
CA TRP A 219 -27.54 8.81 -4.99
C TRP A 219 -27.98 7.34 -4.88
N GLY A 220 -29.25 7.04 -5.24
CA GLY A 220 -29.76 5.66 -5.28
C GLY A 220 -28.95 4.80 -6.27
N ARG A 221 -28.74 5.29 -7.49
CA ARG A 221 -27.92 4.62 -8.51
C ARG A 221 -26.46 4.44 -8.05
N PHE A 222 -25.87 5.45 -7.44
CA PHE A 222 -24.50 5.34 -6.91
C PHE A 222 -24.40 4.24 -5.85
N ARG A 223 -25.30 4.25 -4.84
CA ARG A 223 -25.25 3.32 -3.71
C ARG A 223 -25.61 1.88 -4.07
N HIS A 224 -26.59 1.68 -4.96
CA HIS A 224 -27.16 0.35 -5.23
C HIS A 224 -26.64 -0.28 -6.55
N ILE A 225 -26.03 0.49 -7.44
CA ILE A 225 -25.47 -0.01 -8.70
C ILE A 225 -23.96 0.19 -8.73
N THR A 226 -23.51 1.47 -8.67
CA THR A 226 -22.08 1.79 -8.85
C THR A 226 -21.21 1.16 -7.77
N LEU A 227 -21.48 1.41 -6.49
CA LEU A 227 -20.68 0.90 -5.37
C LEU A 227 -20.61 -0.64 -5.33
N PRO A 228 -21.72 -1.38 -5.46
CA PRO A 228 -21.67 -2.85 -5.49
C PRO A 228 -20.86 -3.40 -6.67
N MET A 229 -21.02 -2.82 -7.86
CA MET A 229 -20.26 -3.28 -9.04
C MET A 229 -18.77 -2.93 -8.98
N MET A 230 -18.43 -1.86 -8.26
CA MET A 230 -17.04 -1.48 -8.01
C MET A 230 -16.36 -2.25 -6.88
N ARG A 231 -17.04 -3.15 -6.17
CA ARG A 231 -16.46 -3.89 -5.02
C ARG A 231 -15.07 -4.48 -5.29
N PRO A 232 -14.81 -5.17 -6.43
CA PRO A 232 -13.49 -5.71 -6.71
C PRO A 232 -12.41 -4.61 -6.84
N THR A 233 -12.74 -3.51 -7.51
CA THR A 233 -11.84 -2.36 -7.68
C THR A 233 -11.59 -1.63 -6.37
N LEU A 234 -12.62 -1.47 -5.54
CA LEU A 234 -12.52 -0.87 -4.21
C LEU A 234 -11.66 -1.75 -3.29
N LEU A 235 -11.86 -3.08 -3.32
CA LEU A 235 -11.03 -4.02 -2.57
C LEU A 235 -9.56 -3.92 -3.01
N PHE A 236 -9.30 -3.92 -4.31
CA PHE A 236 -7.94 -3.76 -4.83
C PHE A 236 -7.29 -2.45 -4.35
N GLY A 237 -8.01 -1.32 -4.48
CA GLY A 237 -7.55 -0.03 -3.98
C GLY A 237 -7.29 -0.03 -2.48
N ALA A 238 -8.18 -0.66 -1.68
CA ALA A 238 -8.03 -0.79 -0.24
C ALA A 238 -6.78 -1.61 0.13
N VAL A 239 -6.57 -2.75 -0.51
CA VAL A 239 -5.40 -3.62 -0.26
C VAL A 239 -4.10 -2.89 -0.57
N VAL A 240 -3.98 -2.28 -1.76
CA VAL A 240 -2.76 -1.57 -2.17
C VAL A 240 -2.45 -0.40 -1.23
N THR A 241 -3.47 0.40 -0.90
CA THR A 241 -3.29 1.55 0.01
C THR A 241 -2.96 1.10 1.42
N MET A 242 -3.61 0.06 1.93
CA MET A 242 -3.37 -0.52 3.26
C MET A 242 -1.94 -1.02 3.40
N ILE A 243 -1.44 -1.78 2.42
CA ILE A 243 -0.05 -2.28 2.42
C ILE A 243 0.93 -1.10 2.45
N GLY A 244 0.74 -0.10 1.60
CA GLY A 244 1.60 1.09 1.57
C GLY A 244 1.58 1.86 2.89
N TYR A 245 0.41 2.03 3.49
CA TYR A 245 0.25 2.79 4.73
C TYR A 245 0.72 2.03 5.98
N LEU A 246 0.66 0.69 5.99
CA LEU A 246 1.29 -0.11 7.05
C LEU A 246 2.82 0.01 7.05
N GLN A 247 3.41 0.34 5.90
CA GLN A 247 4.85 0.51 5.69
C GLN A 247 5.29 1.99 5.64
N PHE A 248 4.43 2.96 6.05
CA PHE A 248 4.78 4.37 5.95
C PHE A 248 6.04 4.69 6.75
N PHE A 249 6.98 5.33 6.07
CA PHE A 249 8.32 5.59 6.59
C PHE A 249 8.82 6.98 6.23
N GLU A 250 8.70 7.35 4.94
CA GLU A 250 9.31 8.57 4.42
C GLU A 250 8.69 9.83 4.99
N GLU A 251 7.38 9.83 5.24
CA GLU A 251 6.65 10.96 5.81
C GLU A 251 7.20 11.33 7.21
N PRO A 252 7.20 10.42 8.20
CA PRO A 252 7.76 10.74 9.51
C PRO A 252 9.26 10.96 9.46
N PHE A 253 10.00 10.26 8.59
CA PHE A 253 11.44 10.41 8.46
C PHE A 253 11.84 11.83 8.03
N VAL A 254 11.15 12.39 7.01
CA VAL A 254 11.50 13.70 6.45
C VAL A 254 10.84 14.85 7.20
N MET A 255 9.55 14.72 7.59
CA MET A 255 8.78 15.84 8.11
C MET A 255 8.97 16.10 9.59
N THR A 256 9.02 15.03 10.40
CA THR A 256 8.95 15.14 11.87
C THR A 256 10.08 14.41 12.60
N GLN A 257 10.83 13.56 11.91
CA GLN A 257 11.84 12.66 12.50
C GLN A 257 11.27 11.79 13.63
N GLY A 258 9.97 11.42 13.50
CA GLY A 258 9.24 10.64 14.51
C GLY A 258 8.65 11.45 15.66
N GLY A 259 8.98 12.75 15.76
CA GLY A 259 8.54 13.63 16.85
C GLY A 259 7.18 14.32 16.63
N PRO A 260 6.77 15.13 17.61
CA PRO A 260 7.31 15.26 18.98
C PRO A 260 7.04 14.01 19.83
N LEU A 261 7.91 13.70 20.78
CA LEU A 261 7.75 12.59 21.74
C LEU A 261 7.35 11.23 21.14
N ASN A 262 7.92 10.90 19.98
CA ASN A 262 7.57 9.70 19.18
C ASN A 262 6.10 9.65 18.70
N SER A 263 5.35 10.77 18.67
CA SER A 263 3.94 10.80 18.25
C SER A 263 3.71 10.44 16.79
N THR A 264 4.76 10.51 15.96
CA THR A 264 4.71 10.15 14.54
C THR A 264 5.68 9.02 14.19
N LEU A 265 6.34 8.41 15.17
CA LEU A 265 7.22 7.28 14.95
C LEU A 265 6.41 6.09 14.46
N SER A 266 6.67 5.63 13.22
CA SER A 266 6.05 4.43 12.66
C SER A 266 6.83 3.16 12.98
N ALA A 267 6.19 1.99 12.86
CA ALA A 267 6.86 0.70 13.02
C ALA A 267 8.01 0.53 12.01
N ALA A 268 7.80 0.90 10.75
CA ALA A 268 8.83 0.86 9.72
C ALA A 268 10.00 1.82 10.03
N TYR A 269 9.69 3.03 10.51
CA TYR A 269 10.74 3.99 10.88
C TYR A 269 11.51 3.55 12.13
N TYR A 270 10.84 2.96 13.10
CA TYR A 270 11.52 2.42 14.28
C TYR A 270 12.42 1.24 13.93
N THR A 271 11.98 0.35 13.04
CA THR A 271 12.81 -0.72 12.48
C THR A 271 14.08 -0.16 11.83
N TYR A 272 13.96 0.87 11.00
CA TYR A 272 15.10 1.56 10.39
C TYR A 272 16.05 2.16 11.43
N LYS A 273 15.53 2.79 12.49
CA LYS A 273 16.37 3.33 13.59
C LYS A 273 17.14 2.24 14.31
N GLN A 274 16.50 1.11 14.61
CA GLN A 274 17.16 -0.03 15.25
C GLN A 274 18.26 -0.62 14.36
N PHE A 275 18.01 -0.72 13.07
CA PHE A 275 19.04 -1.11 12.10
C PHE A 275 20.20 -0.12 12.10
N GLY A 276 19.95 1.18 12.08
CA GLY A 276 20.95 2.25 12.15
C GLY A 276 21.76 2.25 13.46
N PHE A 277 21.16 1.79 14.56
CA PHE A 277 21.86 1.58 15.85
C PHE A 277 22.68 0.28 15.90
N GLY A 278 22.67 -0.51 14.81
CA GLY A 278 23.42 -1.76 14.72
C GLY A 278 22.72 -2.96 15.38
N ASN A 279 21.44 -2.86 15.76
CA ASN A 279 20.65 -3.96 16.29
C ASN A 279 20.01 -4.77 15.17
N TYR A 280 20.81 -5.41 14.33
CA TYR A 280 20.35 -6.02 13.06
C TYR A 280 19.34 -7.15 13.28
N SER A 281 19.58 -8.04 14.24
CA SER A 281 18.66 -9.13 14.55
C SER A 281 17.31 -8.64 15.07
N TYR A 282 17.33 -7.66 15.97
CA TYR A 282 16.11 -7.06 16.50
C TYR A 282 15.32 -6.31 15.42
N ALA A 283 16.01 -5.53 14.58
CA ALA A 283 15.38 -4.86 13.43
C ALA A 283 14.76 -5.87 12.44
N SER A 284 15.44 -7.01 12.21
CA SER A 284 14.90 -8.09 11.39
C SER A 284 13.63 -8.69 12.01
N ALA A 285 13.62 -8.97 13.32
CA ALA A 285 12.42 -9.46 14.01
C ALA A 285 11.24 -8.48 13.91
N MET A 286 11.50 -7.17 14.04
CA MET A 286 10.48 -6.12 13.84
C MET A 286 9.93 -6.12 12.41
N ALA A 287 10.79 -6.25 11.41
CA ALA A 287 10.37 -6.30 10.00
C ALA A 287 9.48 -7.52 9.72
N TYR A 288 9.83 -8.69 10.27
CA TYR A 288 8.99 -9.89 10.12
C TYR A 288 7.69 -9.81 10.91
N ALA A 289 7.68 -9.19 12.09
CA ALA A 289 6.43 -8.91 12.80
C ALA A 289 5.50 -8.02 11.98
N LEU A 290 6.02 -6.96 11.38
CA LEU A 290 5.26 -6.08 10.48
C LEU A 290 4.77 -6.84 9.24
N PHE A 291 5.60 -7.69 8.63
CA PHE A 291 5.22 -8.54 7.50
C PHE A 291 4.05 -9.45 7.85
N VAL A 292 4.07 -10.11 9.01
CA VAL A 292 2.97 -10.96 9.48
C VAL A 292 1.68 -10.15 9.65
N VAL A 293 1.76 -8.95 10.24
CA VAL A 293 0.60 -8.06 10.38
C VAL A 293 0.02 -7.70 9.00
N ILE A 294 0.88 -7.30 8.04
CA ILE A 294 0.45 -6.97 6.67
C ILE A 294 -0.24 -8.18 6.01
N ALA A 295 0.36 -9.37 6.11
CA ALA A 295 -0.19 -10.58 5.53
C ALA A 295 -1.56 -10.94 6.15
N LEU A 296 -1.69 -10.86 7.47
CA LEU A 296 -2.95 -11.12 8.18
C LEU A 296 -4.04 -10.10 7.80
N VAL A 297 -3.72 -8.82 7.83
CA VAL A 297 -4.68 -7.76 7.47
C VAL A 297 -5.14 -7.92 6.01
N THR A 298 -4.21 -8.21 5.10
CA THR A 298 -4.53 -8.47 3.69
C THR A 298 -5.41 -9.71 3.52
N ALA A 299 -5.09 -10.81 4.21
CA ALA A 299 -5.91 -12.02 4.19
C ALA A 299 -7.34 -11.77 4.73
N VAL A 300 -7.47 -10.99 5.80
CA VAL A 300 -8.76 -10.58 6.35
C VAL A 300 -9.56 -9.73 5.35
N GLN A 301 -8.91 -8.78 4.66
CA GLN A 301 -9.57 -7.98 3.63
C GLN A 301 -10.12 -8.84 2.49
N PHE A 302 -9.34 -9.79 1.98
CA PHE A 302 -9.82 -10.73 0.95
C PHE A 302 -10.97 -11.62 1.45
N LYS A 303 -10.93 -12.07 2.71
CA LYS A 303 -11.99 -12.90 3.30
C LYS A 303 -13.30 -12.12 3.50
N LEU A 304 -13.22 -10.84 3.88
CA LEU A 304 -14.41 -10.02 4.18
C LEU A 304 -15.02 -9.38 2.93
N PHE A 305 -14.22 -8.98 1.97
CA PHE A 305 -14.64 -8.18 0.81
C PHE A 305 -14.43 -8.89 -0.53
N GLY A 306 -13.71 -10.02 -0.57
CA GLY A 306 -13.58 -10.84 -1.78
C GLY A 306 -14.95 -11.39 -2.19
N SER A 307 -15.25 -11.39 -3.49
CA SER A 307 -16.45 -12.03 -4.01
C SER A 307 -16.39 -13.53 -3.71
N LYS A 308 -17.47 -14.04 -3.13
CA LYS A 308 -17.71 -15.49 -3.13
C LYS A 308 -18.32 -15.79 -4.50
N ASP A 309 -17.47 -16.21 -5.45
CA ASP A 309 -17.92 -16.90 -6.65
C ASP A 309 -18.35 -18.32 -6.27
#